data_629bc77e34f65ad16b2c50dbc0bd149d
#
_entry.id   629bc77e34f65ad16b2c50dbc0bd149d
#
_cell.length_a   1.000
_cell.length_b   1.000
_cell.length_c   1.000
_cell.angle_alpha   90.00
_cell.angle_beta   90.00
_cell.angle_gamma   90.00
#
_symmetry.space_group_name_H-M   'P 1'
#
loop_
_entity.id
_entity.type
_entity.pdbx_description
1 polymer ?
#
loop_
_entity_poly.entity_id
_entity_poly.type
_entity_poly.pdbx_seq_one_letter_code
_entity_poly.pdbx_strand_id
1 'polypeptide(L)'
;QPTISRRQRQMCIRDRYHAAGWMEGGLSASFEKFIIDCEMLQQIVYTNRPVPMSADDLAVEAIDSVGPFGHFFGADHTQERYRDAFYAPLMSDWRNFESWEEAGAAWTHQRANTAWKQILAEYEKPEIDPAIDEELCAFIERRKTEGGAPTDF
;
A
#
# COMPACT_ATOMS: atom_id res chain seq x y z
N GLN A 1 4.80 34.61 -9.34
CA GLN A 1 3.98 34.02 -8.29
C GLN A 1 4.13 32.51 -8.22
N PRO A 2 4.48 31.96 -7.06
CA PRO A 2 4.97 30.59 -6.95
C PRO A 2 3.90 29.51 -6.75
N THR A 3 2.63 29.78 -6.89
CA THR A 3 1.56 28.86 -6.43
C THR A 3 1.27 27.71 -7.38
N ILE A 4 1.25 27.94 -8.69
CA ILE A 4 0.99 26.87 -9.68
C ILE A 4 2.22 25.97 -9.81
N SER A 5 3.40 26.57 -9.85
CA SER A 5 4.68 25.87 -9.92
C SER A 5 4.95 25.01 -8.65
N ARG A 6 4.47 25.42 -7.45
CA ARG A 6 4.53 24.61 -6.24
C ARG A 6 3.61 23.39 -6.30
N ARG A 7 2.38 23.54 -6.80
CA ARG A 7 1.44 22.42 -6.94
C ARG A 7 1.94 21.38 -7.94
N GLN A 8 2.47 21.80 -9.08
CA GLN A 8 3.06 20.88 -10.06
C GLN A 8 4.32 20.19 -9.53
N ARG A 9 5.18 20.89 -8.77
CA ARG A 9 6.34 20.27 -8.13
C ARG A 9 5.95 19.27 -7.05
N GLN A 10 4.90 19.54 -6.29
CA GLN A 10 4.40 18.63 -5.27
C GLN A 10 3.65 17.44 -5.86
N MET A 11 2.92 17.63 -6.96
CA MET A 11 2.11 16.57 -7.56
C MET A 11 2.90 15.66 -8.51
N CYS A 12 3.88 16.18 -9.23
CA CYS A 12 4.48 15.45 -10.36
C CYS A 12 5.97 15.15 -10.21
N ILE A 13 6.71 15.78 -9.31
CA ILE A 13 8.17 15.75 -9.37
C ILE A 13 8.86 15.44 -8.03
N ARG A 14 8.23 15.69 -6.87
CA ARG A 14 9.00 15.74 -5.63
C ARG A 14 8.50 14.83 -4.50
N ASP A 15 7.23 14.91 -4.14
CA ASP A 15 6.79 14.40 -2.84
C ASP A 15 5.67 13.35 -2.91
N ARG A 16 5.23 12.96 -4.11
CA ARG A 16 4.13 12.03 -4.29
C ARG A 16 4.37 11.08 -5.45
N TYR A 17 4.41 9.81 -5.15
CA TYR A 17 4.19 8.78 -6.15
C TYR A 17 2.68 8.69 -6.38
N HIS A 18 2.22 9.07 -7.56
CA HIS A 18 0.85 8.83 -8.00
C HIS A 18 0.87 7.90 -9.20
N ALA A 19 -0.26 7.41 -9.59
CA ALA A 19 -0.43 6.49 -10.70
C ALA A 19 -0.58 5.01 -10.31
N ALA A 20 -0.91 4.71 -9.05
CA ALA A 20 -1.31 3.36 -8.70
C ALA A 20 -2.52 2.92 -9.55
N GLY A 21 -2.42 1.74 -10.16
CA GLY A 21 -3.46 1.19 -11.02
C GLY A 21 -3.48 1.72 -12.46
N TRP A 22 -2.67 2.71 -12.81
CA TRP A 22 -2.66 3.31 -14.15
C TRP A 22 -1.92 2.43 -15.15
N MET A 23 -2.49 2.36 -16.37
CA MET A 23 -1.91 1.67 -17.52
C MET A 23 -1.96 2.59 -18.74
N GLU A 24 -1.17 2.27 -19.76
CA GLU A 24 -1.16 2.99 -21.05
C GLU A 24 -0.98 4.50 -20.91
N GLY A 25 -0.06 4.93 -20.04
CA GLY A 25 0.17 6.36 -19.81
C GLY A 25 -1.00 7.10 -19.13
N GLY A 26 -1.87 6.37 -18.44
CA GLY A 26 -3.05 6.92 -17.75
C GLY A 26 -4.34 6.90 -18.56
N LEU A 27 -4.33 6.23 -19.71
CA LEU A 27 -5.53 6.09 -20.54
C LEU A 27 -6.47 4.99 -20.03
N SER A 28 -5.93 4.02 -19.27
CA SER A 28 -6.71 2.96 -18.65
C SER A 28 -6.27 2.74 -17.22
N ALA A 29 -7.08 2.03 -16.43
CA ALA A 29 -6.80 1.66 -15.06
C ALA A 29 -7.29 0.24 -14.77
N SER A 30 -6.63 -0.45 -13.82
CA SER A 30 -7.00 -1.78 -13.37
C SER A 30 -7.00 -1.84 -11.85
N PHE A 31 -8.00 -2.48 -11.27
CA PHE A 31 -8.05 -2.73 -9.82
C PHE A 31 -6.94 -3.67 -9.38
N GLU A 32 -6.62 -4.68 -10.19
CA GLU A 32 -5.52 -5.61 -9.91
C GLU A 32 -4.19 -4.87 -9.87
N LYS A 33 -3.94 -4.03 -10.87
CA LYS A 33 -2.72 -3.22 -10.90
C LYS A 33 -2.68 -2.24 -9.73
N PHE A 34 -3.81 -1.65 -9.33
CA PHE A 34 -3.88 -0.77 -8.18
C PHE A 34 -3.39 -1.47 -6.89
N ILE A 35 -3.86 -2.67 -6.62
CA ILE A 35 -3.43 -3.46 -5.45
C ILE A 35 -1.94 -3.81 -5.52
N ILE A 36 -1.44 -4.21 -6.69
CA ILE A 36 -0.02 -4.53 -6.89
C ILE A 36 0.85 -3.29 -6.68
N ASP A 37 0.46 -2.16 -7.26
CA ASP A 37 1.20 -0.90 -7.12
C ASP A 37 1.18 -0.39 -5.67
N CYS A 38 0.10 -0.59 -4.92
CA CYS A 38 0.05 -0.28 -3.50
C CYS A 38 1.11 -1.07 -2.70
N GLU A 39 1.29 -2.35 -2.99
CA GLU A 39 2.36 -3.13 -2.36
C GLU A 39 3.74 -2.60 -2.74
N MET A 40 3.98 -2.30 -4.01
CA MET A 40 5.26 -1.72 -4.44
C MET A 40 5.56 -0.39 -3.74
N LEU A 41 4.55 0.46 -3.59
CA LEU A 41 4.68 1.72 -2.87
C LEU A 41 4.95 1.50 -1.37
N GLN A 42 4.31 0.52 -0.76
CA GLN A 42 4.58 0.15 0.64
C GLN A 42 6.02 -0.34 0.83
N GLN A 43 6.55 -1.15 -0.10
CA GLN A 43 7.94 -1.59 -0.07
C GLN A 43 8.91 -0.41 -0.17
N ILE A 44 8.64 0.56 -1.05
CA ILE A 44 9.44 1.77 -1.17
C ILE A 44 9.40 2.58 0.13
N VAL A 45 8.22 2.77 0.72
CA VAL A 45 8.07 3.48 2.00
C VAL A 45 8.81 2.74 3.12
N TYR A 46 8.70 1.42 3.17
CA TYR A 46 9.39 0.59 4.17
C TYR A 46 10.91 0.72 4.05
N THR A 47 11.44 0.63 2.83
CA THR A 47 12.89 0.74 2.56
C THR A 47 13.45 2.12 2.92
N ASN A 48 12.62 3.17 2.85
CA ASN A 48 13.03 4.53 3.19
C ASN A 48 12.81 4.88 4.68
N ARG A 49 12.38 3.94 5.51
CA ARG A 49 12.30 4.17 6.96
C ARG A 49 13.69 4.37 7.54
N PRO A 50 13.85 5.30 8.49
CA PRO A 50 15.11 5.42 9.22
C PRO A 50 15.45 4.09 9.90
N VAL A 51 16.69 3.68 9.78
CA VAL A 51 17.18 2.50 10.52
C VAL A 51 17.34 2.91 11.98
N PRO A 52 16.67 2.23 12.93
CA PRO A 52 16.83 2.51 14.34
C PRO A 52 18.26 2.13 14.77
N MET A 53 18.85 2.89 15.70
CA MET A 53 20.23 2.73 16.13
C MET A 53 20.35 2.85 17.67
N SER A 54 19.41 2.34 18.42
CA SER A 54 19.53 2.21 19.86
C SER A 54 20.55 1.13 20.22
N ALA A 55 20.97 1.05 21.46
CA ALA A 55 21.85 -0.02 21.93
C ALA A 55 21.25 -1.41 21.71
N ASP A 56 19.93 -1.53 21.84
CA ASP A 56 19.19 -2.76 21.60
C ASP A 56 19.11 -3.09 20.09
N ASP A 57 18.93 -2.09 19.21
CA ASP A 57 18.95 -2.30 17.76
C ASP A 57 20.34 -2.76 17.25
N LEU A 58 21.41 -2.32 17.89
CA LEU A 58 22.77 -2.74 17.55
C LEU A 58 23.05 -4.18 17.99
N ALA A 59 22.26 -4.73 18.90
CA ALA A 59 22.30 -6.12 19.37
C ALA A 59 23.68 -6.62 19.85
N VAL A 60 24.55 -5.72 20.34
CA VAL A 60 25.92 -6.09 20.74
C VAL A 60 25.91 -7.12 21.88
N GLU A 61 25.01 -6.95 22.86
CA GLU A 61 24.87 -7.88 23.96
C GLU A 61 24.37 -9.26 23.49
N ALA A 62 23.46 -9.31 22.53
CA ALA A 62 22.97 -10.55 21.94
C ALA A 62 24.09 -11.26 21.17
N ILE A 63 24.92 -10.51 20.42
CA ILE A 63 26.06 -11.04 19.70
C ILE A 63 27.10 -11.64 20.67
N ASP A 64 27.40 -10.92 21.76
CA ASP A 64 28.35 -11.36 22.78
C ASP A 64 27.85 -12.63 23.50
N SER A 65 26.56 -12.67 23.84
CA SER A 65 25.94 -13.81 24.54
C SER A 65 25.93 -15.10 23.71
N VAL A 66 25.75 -14.98 22.39
CA VAL A 66 25.73 -16.14 21.48
C VAL A 66 27.13 -16.66 21.21
N GLY A 67 28.10 -15.76 21.11
CA GLY A 67 29.49 -16.09 20.91
C GLY A 67 29.84 -16.76 19.57
N PRO A 68 31.14 -17.10 19.36
CA PRO A 68 31.57 -17.76 18.14
C PRO A 68 30.96 -19.16 17.97
N PHE A 69 30.56 -19.48 16.75
CA PHE A 69 29.91 -20.77 16.37
C PHE A 69 28.52 -21.02 16.95
N GLY A 70 27.96 -20.09 17.73
CA GLY A 70 26.57 -20.14 18.20
C GLY A 70 25.57 -19.77 17.09
N HIS A 71 24.29 -19.97 17.35
CA HIS A 71 23.20 -19.50 16.47
C HIS A 71 22.21 -18.66 17.24
N PHE A 72 21.58 -17.72 16.56
CA PHE A 72 20.76 -16.69 17.18
C PHE A 72 19.31 -17.11 17.46
N PHE A 73 18.85 -18.29 17.05
CA PHE A 73 17.45 -18.71 17.24
C PHE A 73 16.99 -18.75 18.69
N GLY A 74 17.90 -18.97 19.63
CA GLY A 74 17.60 -18.97 21.06
C GLY A 74 17.81 -17.63 21.75
N ALA A 75 18.29 -16.60 21.05
CA ALA A 75 18.52 -15.29 21.63
C ALA A 75 17.21 -14.51 21.76
N ASP A 76 16.93 -13.91 22.92
CA ASP A 76 15.72 -13.14 23.17
C ASP A 76 15.52 -12.02 22.13
N HIS A 77 16.60 -11.32 21.80
CA HIS A 77 16.59 -10.29 20.75
C HIS A 77 16.02 -10.79 19.42
N THR A 78 16.35 -12.01 19.00
CA THR A 78 15.83 -12.62 17.78
C THR A 78 14.37 -13.05 17.96
N GLN A 79 14.03 -13.65 19.10
CA GLN A 79 12.68 -14.14 19.38
C GLN A 79 11.65 -13.00 19.42
N GLU A 80 12.04 -11.83 19.88
CA GLU A 80 11.18 -10.65 19.94
C GLU A 80 10.94 -10.02 18.56
N ARG A 81 11.89 -10.19 17.62
CA ARG A 81 11.92 -9.43 16.34
C ARG A 81 11.67 -10.26 15.08
N TYR A 82 11.79 -11.58 15.14
CA TYR A 82 11.77 -12.40 13.93
C TYR A 82 10.47 -12.28 13.11
N ARG A 83 9.36 -11.89 13.74
CA ARG A 83 8.07 -11.69 13.07
C ARG A 83 7.95 -10.36 12.36
N ASP A 84 8.59 -9.31 12.89
CA ASP A 84 8.41 -7.93 12.47
C ASP A 84 9.67 -7.34 11.81
N ALA A 85 10.80 -8.06 11.86
CA ALA A 85 12.08 -7.61 11.32
C ALA A 85 12.07 -7.43 9.80
N PHE A 86 11.21 -8.16 9.10
CA PHE A 86 11.13 -8.14 7.65
C PHE A 86 9.76 -7.63 7.19
N TYR A 87 9.77 -6.96 6.06
CA TYR A 87 8.52 -6.56 5.41
C TYR A 87 7.69 -7.79 5.04
N ALA A 88 6.44 -7.83 5.50
CA ALA A 88 5.49 -8.88 5.14
C ALA A 88 4.71 -8.43 3.89
N PRO A 89 4.91 -9.03 2.72
CA PRO A 89 4.21 -8.65 1.50
C PRO A 89 2.74 -9.05 1.56
N LEU A 90 1.91 -8.27 0.88
CA LEU A 90 0.50 -8.55 0.69
C LEU A 90 0.26 -9.46 -0.53
N MET A 91 0.94 -9.16 -1.65
CA MET A 91 0.74 -9.82 -2.93
C MET A 91 1.93 -10.68 -3.37
N SER A 92 3.15 -10.36 -2.94
CA SER A 92 4.33 -11.16 -3.28
C SER A 92 4.29 -12.50 -2.57
N ASP A 93 4.66 -13.55 -3.27
CA ASP A 93 4.71 -14.90 -2.74
C ASP A 93 6.15 -15.30 -2.41
N TRP A 94 6.41 -15.63 -1.15
CA TRP A 94 7.75 -15.98 -0.66
C TRP A 94 7.95 -17.48 -0.52
N ARG A 95 6.95 -18.27 -0.91
CA ARG A 95 7.07 -19.71 -0.90
C ARG A 95 8.07 -20.16 -1.98
N ASN A 96 8.68 -21.31 -1.78
CA ASN A 96 9.45 -21.95 -2.84
C ASN A 96 8.52 -22.38 -3.99
N PHE A 97 9.11 -22.72 -5.14
CA PHE A 97 8.33 -23.04 -6.34
C PHE A 97 7.36 -24.20 -6.13
N GLU A 98 7.82 -25.28 -5.49
CA GLU A 98 7.03 -26.49 -5.25
C GLU A 98 5.80 -26.18 -4.37
N SER A 99 5.98 -25.46 -3.27
CA SER A 99 4.87 -25.05 -2.40
C SER A 99 3.91 -24.07 -3.06
N TRP A 100 4.40 -23.22 -3.96
CA TRP A 100 3.57 -22.33 -4.76
C TRP A 100 2.75 -23.12 -5.79
N GLU A 101 3.35 -24.12 -6.46
CA GLU A 101 2.68 -24.98 -7.41
C GLU A 101 1.62 -25.85 -6.73
N GLU A 102 1.93 -26.49 -5.60
CA GLU A 102 0.99 -27.27 -4.79
C GLU A 102 -0.22 -26.43 -4.30
N ALA A 103 0.00 -25.15 -4.05
CA ALA A 103 -1.07 -24.22 -3.66
C ALA A 103 -1.90 -23.69 -4.84
N GLY A 104 -1.72 -24.23 -6.04
CA GLY A 104 -2.50 -23.89 -7.23
C GLY A 104 -1.87 -22.85 -8.14
N ALA A 105 -0.59 -22.53 -7.98
CA ALA A 105 0.21 -21.67 -8.87
C ALA A 105 -0.46 -20.33 -9.22
N ALA A 106 -1.15 -19.70 -8.26
CA ALA A 106 -1.89 -18.47 -8.49
C ALA A 106 -0.92 -17.29 -8.78
N TRP A 107 -1.11 -16.66 -9.92
CA TRP A 107 -0.37 -15.47 -10.32
C TRP A 107 -0.76 -14.25 -9.49
N THR A 108 0.14 -13.28 -9.39
CA THR A 108 -0.07 -12.07 -8.58
C THR A 108 -1.35 -11.32 -8.97
N HIS A 109 -1.65 -11.17 -10.27
CA HIS A 109 -2.88 -10.52 -10.72
C HIS A 109 -4.15 -11.28 -10.32
N GLN A 110 -4.11 -12.61 -10.24
CA GLN A 110 -5.25 -13.43 -9.78
C GLN A 110 -5.49 -13.23 -8.28
N ARG A 111 -4.42 -13.19 -7.48
CA ARG A 111 -4.51 -12.86 -6.05
C ARG A 111 -5.02 -11.44 -5.84
N ALA A 112 -4.52 -10.48 -6.63
CA ALA A 112 -4.98 -9.11 -6.59
C ALA A 112 -6.48 -8.98 -6.96
N ASN A 113 -6.95 -9.75 -7.94
CA ASN A 113 -8.37 -9.81 -8.31
C ASN A 113 -9.24 -10.29 -7.14
N THR A 114 -8.81 -11.32 -6.43
CA THR A 114 -9.51 -11.80 -5.24
C THR A 114 -9.49 -10.75 -4.13
N ALA A 115 -8.34 -10.12 -3.89
CA ALA A 115 -8.16 -9.14 -2.83
C ALA A 115 -9.06 -7.90 -3.02
N TRP A 116 -9.09 -7.28 -4.20
CA TRP A 116 -9.92 -6.10 -4.40
C TRP A 116 -11.42 -6.40 -4.32
N LYS A 117 -11.85 -7.59 -4.78
CA LYS A 117 -13.26 -8.02 -4.65
C LYS A 117 -13.64 -8.21 -3.19
N GLN A 118 -12.76 -8.79 -2.39
CA GLN A 118 -12.97 -8.94 -0.96
C GLN A 118 -13.07 -7.58 -0.26
N ILE A 119 -12.13 -6.66 -0.54
CA ILE A 119 -12.15 -5.30 0.02
C ILE A 119 -13.47 -4.58 -0.29
N LEU A 120 -13.97 -4.72 -1.53
CA LEU A 120 -15.26 -4.10 -1.88
C LEU A 120 -16.46 -4.80 -1.22
N ALA A 121 -16.38 -6.11 -1.00
CA ALA A 121 -17.46 -6.83 -0.32
C ALA A 121 -17.52 -6.50 1.18
N GLU A 122 -16.37 -6.20 1.78
CA GLU A 122 -16.26 -5.82 3.20
C GLU A 122 -16.44 -4.29 3.42
N TYR A 123 -16.60 -3.52 2.33
CA TYR A 123 -16.74 -2.07 2.44
C TYR A 123 -18.06 -1.67 3.08
N GLU A 124 -17.98 -0.96 4.18
CA GLU A 124 -19.11 -0.31 4.84
C GLU A 124 -19.09 1.20 4.54
N LYS A 125 -20.22 1.72 4.08
CA LYS A 125 -20.34 3.17 3.83
C LYS A 125 -20.14 3.93 5.15
N PRO A 126 -19.20 4.90 5.22
CA PRO A 126 -19.08 5.73 6.40
C PRO A 126 -20.40 6.42 6.76
N GLU A 127 -20.70 6.47 8.05
CA GLU A 127 -21.87 7.20 8.52
C GLU A 127 -21.68 8.70 8.25
N ILE A 128 -22.64 9.29 7.55
CA ILE A 128 -22.74 10.72 7.29
C ILE A 128 -24.03 11.17 7.97
N ASP A 129 -24.03 12.39 8.54
CA ASP A 129 -25.25 13.00 9.07
C ASP A 129 -26.35 12.95 8.00
N PRO A 130 -27.52 12.35 8.30
CA PRO A 130 -28.59 12.20 7.32
C PRO A 130 -29.03 13.51 6.66
N ALA A 131 -29.00 14.62 7.39
CA ALA A 131 -29.34 15.92 6.83
C ALA A 131 -28.32 16.40 5.79
N ILE A 132 -27.02 16.13 6.02
CA ILE A 132 -25.96 16.44 5.06
C ILE A 132 -26.06 15.53 3.83
N ASP A 133 -26.32 14.24 4.03
CA ASP A 133 -26.47 13.29 2.90
C ASP A 133 -27.67 13.69 2.00
N GLU A 134 -28.79 14.09 2.60
CA GLU A 134 -29.98 14.57 1.87
C GLU A 134 -29.67 15.86 1.09
N GLU A 135 -28.99 16.83 1.70
CA GLU A 135 -28.58 18.08 1.03
C GLU A 135 -27.63 17.81 -0.14
N LEU A 136 -26.66 16.92 0.04
CA LEU A 136 -25.73 16.51 -1.01
C LEU A 136 -26.45 15.81 -2.17
N CYS A 137 -27.36 14.90 -1.88
CA CYS A 137 -28.16 14.22 -2.88
C CYS A 137 -29.04 15.22 -3.68
N ALA A 138 -29.70 16.14 -2.99
CA ALA A 138 -30.52 17.19 -3.63
C ALA A 138 -29.65 18.10 -4.51
N PHE A 139 -28.44 18.45 -4.06
CA PHE A 139 -27.48 19.21 -4.87
C PHE A 139 -27.08 18.45 -6.13
N ILE A 140 -26.74 17.16 -6.02
CA ILE A 140 -26.35 16.32 -7.16
C ILE A 140 -27.49 16.23 -8.20
N GLU A 141 -28.72 15.98 -7.76
CA GLU A 141 -29.86 15.88 -8.69
C GLU A 141 -30.15 17.22 -9.39
N ARG A 142 -30.06 18.32 -8.66
CA ARG A 142 -30.15 19.65 -9.27
C ARG A 142 -29.07 19.86 -10.33
N ARG A 143 -27.82 19.52 -10.05
CA ARG A 143 -26.70 19.69 -10.99
C ARG A 143 -26.84 18.80 -12.22
N LYS A 144 -27.32 17.57 -12.05
CA LYS A 144 -27.65 16.69 -13.18
C LYS A 144 -28.72 17.30 -14.11
N THR A 145 -29.76 17.88 -13.51
CA THR A 145 -30.85 18.53 -14.27
C THR A 145 -30.37 19.78 -15.00
N GLU A 146 -29.49 20.57 -14.39
CA GLU A 146 -28.87 21.77 -14.98
C GLU A 146 -27.86 21.42 -16.11
N GLY A 147 -27.52 20.16 -16.31
CA GLY A 147 -26.56 19.73 -17.33
C GLY A 147 -25.08 19.73 -16.89
N GLY A 148 -24.81 19.84 -15.59
CA GLY A 148 -23.46 19.83 -15.03
C GLY A 148 -22.70 21.15 -15.20
N ALA A 149 -21.39 21.13 -15.05
CA ALA A 149 -20.54 22.29 -15.33
C ALA A 149 -20.33 22.43 -16.85
N PRO A 150 -20.30 23.68 -17.39
CA PRO A 150 -19.91 23.88 -18.77
C PRO A 150 -18.52 23.29 -19.00
N THR A 151 -18.33 22.58 -20.10
CA THR A 151 -17.01 22.11 -20.52
C THR A 151 -16.15 23.29 -20.93
N ASP A 152 -14.98 23.42 -20.37
CA ASP A 152 -13.98 24.45 -20.71
C ASP A 152 -13.25 24.14 -22.04
N PHE A 153 -13.98 23.71 -23.08
CA PHE A 153 -13.44 23.42 -24.41
C PHE A 153 -14.23 24.14 -25.48
#